data_5de57ca584ea6f436f5e3dc51ff11fd2
#
_entry.id   5de57ca584ea6f436f5e3dc51ff11fd2
#
_cell.length_a   1.000
_cell.length_b   1.000
_cell.length_c   1.000
_cell.angle_alpha   90.00
_cell.angle_beta   90.00
_cell.angle_gamma   90.00
#
_symmetry.space_group_name_H-M   'P 1'
#
loop_
_entity.id
_entity.type
_entity.pdbx_description
1 polymer ?
#
loop_
_entity_poly.entity_id
_entity_poly.type
_entity_poly.pdbx_seq_one_letter_code
_entity_poly.pdbx_strand_id
1 'polypeptide(L)' 'MKLGDKVISNRYPHRVFELVWYKEGDSTCGIQDKQLRAVVKVSTLSLVPQE' A
#
# COMPACT_ATOMS: atom_id res chain seq x y z
N MET A 1 1.76 10.23 0.98
CA MET A 1 1.07 8.96 1.24
C MET A 1 0.50 9.00 2.64
N LYS A 2 -0.75 8.64 2.82
CA LYS A 2 -1.46 8.73 4.11
C LYS A 2 -2.13 7.41 4.42
N LEU A 3 -2.35 7.13 5.69
CA LEU A 3 -3.13 5.97 6.10
C LEU A 3 -4.52 6.05 5.47
N GLY A 4 -5.00 4.91 4.98
CA GLY A 4 -6.27 4.84 4.29
C GLY A 4 -6.18 5.03 2.79
N ASP A 5 -5.03 5.44 2.26
CA ASP A 5 -4.84 5.58 0.82
C ASP A 5 -4.95 4.21 0.13
N LYS A 6 -5.53 4.22 -1.06
CA LYS A 6 -5.56 3.02 -1.89
C LYS A 6 -4.29 2.92 -2.70
N VAL A 7 -3.69 1.76 -2.70
CA VAL A 7 -2.39 1.53 -3.35
C VAL A 7 -2.39 0.21 -4.10
N ILE A 8 -1.51 0.10 -5.08
CA ILE A 8 -1.27 -1.14 -5.80
C ILE A 8 0.20 -1.49 -5.61
N SER A 9 0.46 -2.73 -5.19
CA SER A 9 1.82 -3.25 -5.08
C SER A 9 2.23 -3.88 -6.41
N ASN A 10 3.48 -3.68 -6.81
CA ASN A 10 3.98 -4.32 -8.04
C ASN A 10 4.05 -5.85 -7.91
N ARG A 11 4.02 -6.36 -6.68
CA ARG A 11 3.97 -7.80 -6.42
C ARG A 11 2.58 -8.38 -6.67
N TYR A 12 1.54 -7.55 -6.50
CA TYR A 12 0.14 -7.96 -6.69
C TYR A 12 -0.57 -6.94 -7.57
N PRO A 13 -0.22 -6.87 -8.85
CA PRO A 13 -0.67 -5.75 -9.70
C PRO A 13 -2.17 -5.76 -9.99
N HIS A 14 -2.87 -6.84 -9.67
CA HIS A 14 -4.31 -6.95 -9.92
C HIS A 14 -5.14 -6.70 -8.66
N ARG A 15 -4.53 -6.31 -7.56
CA ARG A 15 -5.22 -6.06 -6.30
C ARG A 15 -5.02 -4.63 -5.85
N VAL A 16 -6.08 -4.05 -5.30
CA VAL A 16 -6.02 -2.75 -4.64
C VAL A 16 -5.97 -2.99 -3.15
N PHE A 17 -4.98 -2.39 -2.50
CA PHE A 17 -4.79 -2.50 -1.07
C PHE A 17 -5.05 -1.16 -0.42
N GLU A 18 -5.25 -1.20 0.89
CA GLU A 18 -5.35 -0.01 1.72
C GLU A 18 -4.09 0.11 2.55
N LEU A 19 -3.53 1.32 2.62
CA LEU A 19 -2.36 1.60 3.45
C LEU A 19 -2.83 1.66 4.90
N VAL A 20 -2.39 0.71 5.71
CA VAL A 20 -2.84 0.61 7.11
C VAL A 20 -1.74 0.95 8.10
N TRP A 21 -0.49 0.98 7.65
CA TRP A 21 0.63 1.36 8.49
C TRP A 21 1.70 2.02 7.65
N TYR A 22 2.13 3.18 8.06
CA TYR A 22 3.18 3.89 7.34
C TYR A 22 3.76 4.96 8.26
N LYS A 23 5.08 5.03 8.31
CA LYS A 23 5.79 6.08 9.03
C LYS A 23 6.66 6.83 8.04
N GLU A 24 6.49 8.15 7.99
CA GLU A 24 7.27 8.98 7.10
C GLU A 24 8.76 8.82 7.41
N GLY A 25 9.56 8.64 6.36
CA GLY A 25 10.97 8.38 6.49
C GLY A 25 11.34 6.90 6.47
N ASP A 26 10.37 6.00 6.72
CA ASP A 26 10.62 4.57 6.61
C ASP A 26 10.52 4.12 5.17
N SER A 27 11.30 3.10 4.83
CA SER A 27 11.28 2.52 3.49
C SER A 27 10.20 1.46 3.31
N THR A 28 9.53 1.04 4.40
CA THR A 28 8.52 -0.01 4.37
C THR A 28 7.19 0.51 4.91
N CYS A 29 6.12 -0.18 4.54
CA CYS A 29 4.79 0.14 5.02
C CYS A 29 3.94 -1.12 5.04
N GLY A 30 2.82 -1.07 5.75
CA GLY A 30 1.86 -2.17 5.81
C GLY A 30 0.65 -1.87 4.94
N ILE A 31 0.26 -2.85 4.16
CA ILE A 31 -0.92 -2.77 3.30
C ILE A 31 -1.80 -3.97 3.55
N GLN A 32 -3.10 -3.82 3.33
CA GLN A 32 -4.03 -4.93 3.45
C GLN A 32 -5.19 -4.79 2.47
N ASP A 33 -5.76 -5.94 2.12
CA ASP A 33 -7.07 -5.99 1.48
C ASP A 33 -7.97 -6.88 2.34
N LYS A 34 -9.07 -7.37 1.77
CA LYS A 34 -10.02 -8.17 2.51
C LYS A 34 -9.45 -9.51 3.00
N GLN A 35 -8.41 -10.02 2.35
CA GLN A 35 -7.91 -11.36 2.59
C GLN A 35 -6.42 -11.41 2.86
N LEU A 36 -5.69 -10.34 2.57
CA LEU A 36 -4.25 -10.37 2.60
C LEU A 36 -3.70 -9.13 3.29
N ARG A 37 -2.72 -9.33 4.17
CA ARG A 37 -1.96 -8.24 4.77
C ARG A 37 -0.49 -8.50 4.51
N ALA A 38 0.23 -7.47 4.11
CA ALA A 38 1.64 -7.61 3.79
C ALA A 38 2.41 -6.35 4.19
N VAL A 39 3.69 -6.53 4.48
CA VAL A 39 4.63 -5.42 4.67
C VAL A 39 5.50 -5.38 3.42
N VAL A 40 5.55 -4.23 2.78
CA VAL A 40 6.23 -4.07 1.50
C VAL A 40 7.05 -2.78 1.52
N LYS A 41 7.99 -2.67 0.58
CA LYS A 41 8.73 -1.43 0.41
C LYS A 41 7.86 -0.38 -0.24
N VAL A 42 7.93 0.85 0.27
CA VAL A 42 7.16 1.97 -0.27
C VAL A 42 7.43 2.16 -1.76
N SER A 43 8.68 1.95 -2.19
CA SER A 43 9.05 2.12 -3.59
C SER A 43 8.36 1.16 -4.55
N THR A 44 7.76 0.08 -4.02
CA THR A 44 7.04 -0.89 -4.85
C THR A 44 5.57 -0.57 -5.00
N LEU A 45 5.10 0.50 -4.38
CA LEU A 45 3.68 0.87 -4.39
C LEU A 45 3.41 1.99 -5.37
N SER A 46 2.21 1.95 -5.91
CA SER A 46 1.65 3.04 -6.72
C SER A 46 0.33 3.48 -6.09
N LEU A 47 0.12 4.78 -5.99
CA LEU A 47 -1.15 5.30 -5.51
C LEU A 47 -2.22 5.10 -6.58
N VAL A 48 -3.40 4.70 -6.12
CA VAL A 48 -4.57 4.60 -7.00
C VAL A 48 -5.24 5.97 -7.01
N PRO A 49 -5.43 6.58 -8.18
CA PRO A 49 -6.14 7.85 -8.24
C PRO A 49 -7.54 7.72 -7.65
N GLN A 50 -7.92 8.66 -6.83
CA GLN A 50 -9.26 8.73 -6.26
C GLN A 50 -9.98 9.92 -6.89
N GLU A 51 -11.14 9.64 -7.38
CA GLU A 51 -11.99 10.68 -7.96
C GLU A 51 -13.01 11.17 -6.96
#